data_725dde7bc1eeeac81a09f96bb2e73d6f
#
_entry.id   725dde7bc1eeeac81a09f96bb2e73d6f
#
_cell.length_a   1.000
_cell.length_b   1.000
_cell.length_c   1.000
_cell.angle_alpha   90.00
_cell.angle_beta   90.00
_cell.angle_gamma   90.00
#
_symmetry.space_group_name_H-M   'P 1'
#
loop_
_entity.id
_entity.type
_entity.pdbx_description
1 polymer ?
#
loop_
_entity_poly.entity_id
_entity_poly.type
_entity_poly.pdbx_seq_one_letter_code
_entity_poly.pdbx_strand_id
1 'polypeptide(L)'
;AAVFRSIREARRLWKLGLLFFQFTAISFLASLLLVVGKQYDHMVNDHPGYNPENLAYVYIGAVDSTGRAKLIEETQRLPEVDAITTCYNLPFWGASGNNVYLPGDDRELFNIADLYDVGNDYLNVLEIPIVEGQYFTENTTSSQEILVSRNFIEYMKPFADWKDGAVGKTVQITGHDTKSESMPLFTIRGVFEDFRLGSIAGEDPRAKIMFYTKGAAQHMVIRYHSLSSEALRKTQDLMGQLIPDKELNVISFKSEMLEGYTSSRKFRDSVMIGGIVTLLIVFIGLIGYTNDEVNRRRKEMAIRKINGATVKDILHIFLKDIITMALPAILLGCGIAFYISQKWQEQFSEKIQLSWYLFVGGGVLVLTVILAVSGYNVFRTTHDNPVNNLKSE
;
A
#
# COMPACT_ATOMS: atom_id res chain seq x y z
N ALA A 1 30.80 52.76 -8.62
CA ALA A 1 31.02 51.81 -7.50
C ALA A 1 29.71 51.33 -6.87
N ALA A 2 28.72 52.19 -6.57
CA ALA A 2 27.43 51.84 -5.95
C ALA A 2 26.59 50.88 -6.80
N VAL A 3 26.49 51.09 -8.08
CA VAL A 3 25.69 50.26 -9.04
C VAL A 3 26.29 48.86 -9.15
N PHE A 4 27.59 48.70 -9.21
CA PHE A 4 28.23 47.38 -9.24
C PHE A 4 28.07 46.62 -7.93
N ARG A 5 28.01 47.32 -6.82
CA ARG A 5 27.78 46.74 -5.49
C ARG A 5 26.33 46.18 -5.39
N SER A 6 25.34 46.97 -5.82
CA SER A 6 23.94 46.55 -5.82
C SER A 6 23.67 45.34 -6.74
N ILE A 7 24.28 45.31 -7.94
CA ILE A 7 24.20 44.15 -8.84
C ILE A 7 24.82 42.89 -8.24
N ARG A 8 25.94 43.01 -7.53
CA ARG A 8 26.63 41.88 -6.85
C ARG A 8 25.82 41.34 -5.67
N GLU A 9 25.19 42.22 -4.91
CA GLU A 9 24.28 41.86 -3.82
C GLU A 9 23.03 41.17 -4.33
N ALA A 10 22.40 41.68 -5.38
CA ALA A 10 21.23 41.09 -6.03
C ALA A 10 21.54 39.67 -6.57
N ARG A 11 22.70 39.46 -7.20
CA ARG A 11 23.13 38.12 -7.68
C ARG A 11 23.33 37.13 -6.50
N ARG A 12 23.79 37.58 -5.37
CA ARG A 12 23.96 36.76 -4.18
C ARG A 12 22.61 36.31 -3.62
N LEU A 13 21.68 37.25 -3.45
CA LEU A 13 20.33 36.96 -2.97
C LEU A 13 19.60 35.97 -3.88
N TRP A 14 19.75 36.11 -5.20
CA TRP A 14 19.20 35.18 -6.17
C TRP A 14 19.78 33.74 -5.99
N LYS A 15 21.09 33.61 -5.83
CA LYS A 15 21.73 32.30 -5.57
C LYS A 15 21.26 31.67 -4.27
N LEU A 16 21.14 32.44 -3.19
CA LEU A 16 20.63 31.98 -1.91
C LEU A 16 19.16 31.56 -2.01
N GLY A 17 18.33 32.33 -2.73
CA GLY A 17 16.94 31.99 -2.99
C GLY A 17 16.78 30.68 -3.77
N LEU A 18 17.64 30.46 -4.77
CA LEU A 18 17.65 29.23 -5.56
C LEU A 18 18.02 28.01 -4.68
N LEU A 19 19.06 28.14 -3.84
CA LEU A 19 19.45 27.08 -2.92
C LEU A 19 18.37 26.80 -1.87
N PHE A 20 17.77 27.84 -1.34
CA PHE A 20 16.65 27.69 -0.40
C PHE A 20 15.52 26.90 -1.02
N PHE A 21 15.13 27.22 -2.26
CA PHE A 21 14.13 26.47 -3.00
C PHE A 21 14.56 25.01 -3.23
N GLN A 22 15.81 24.79 -3.64
CA GLN A 22 16.35 23.43 -3.83
C GLN A 22 16.33 22.60 -2.54
N PHE A 23 16.73 23.19 -1.40
CA PHE A 23 16.70 22.49 -0.11
C PHE A 23 15.27 22.21 0.36
N THR A 24 14.35 23.11 0.10
CA THR A 24 12.92 22.89 0.36
C THR A 24 12.38 21.73 -0.49
N ALA A 25 12.68 21.73 -1.79
CA ALA A 25 12.21 20.71 -2.71
C ALA A 25 12.74 19.31 -2.38
N ILE A 26 14.04 19.18 -2.09
CA ILE A 26 14.61 17.87 -1.74
C ILE A 26 14.11 17.37 -0.38
N SER A 27 13.92 18.25 0.59
CA SER A 27 13.37 17.88 1.90
C SER A 27 11.90 17.43 1.81
N PHE A 28 11.13 18.13 0.98
CA PHE A 28 9.76 17.74 0.63
C PHE A 28 9.72 16.34 0.02
N LEU A 29 10.50 16.11 -1.05
CA LEU A 29 10.51 14.83 -1.76
C LEU A 29 11.06 13.68 -0.90
N ALA A 30 12.09 13.91 -0.11
CA ALA A 30 12.64 12.91 0.79
C ALA A 30 11.64 12.49 1.86
N SER A 31 10.97 13.45 2.50
CA SER A 31 9.94 13.18 3.50
C SER A 31 8.71 12.49 2.89
N LEU A 32 8.25 12.96 1.72
CA LEU A 32 7.15 12.35 0.99
C LEU A 32 7.46 10.90 0.60
N LEU A 33 8.69 10.62 0.13
CA LEU A 33 9.12 9.27 -0.24
C LEU A 33 9.09 8.31 0.97
N LEU A 34 9.49 8.77 2.16
CA LEU A 34 9.41 7.96 3.37
C LEU A 34 7.96 7.61 3.74
N VAL A 35 7.04 8.57 3.62
CA VAL A 35 5.61 8.34 3.89
C VAL A 35 5.00 7.40 2.85
N VAL A 36 5.19 7.69 1.57
CA VAL A 36 4.65 6.89 0.46
C VAL A 36 5.23 5.48 0.46
N GLY A 37 6.54 5.36 0.72
CA GLY A 37 7.21 4.06 0.84
C GLY A 37 6.63 3.22 1.98
N LYS A 38 6.46 3.82 3.16
CA LYS A 38 5.89 3.13 4.33
C LYS A 38 4.41 2.76 4.13
N GLN A 39 3.60 3.62 3.51
CA GLN A 39 2.21 3.30 3.17
C GLN A 39 2.15 2.15 2.16
N TYR A 40 2.99 2.17 1.13
CA TYR A 40 3.07 1.09 0.15
C TYR A 40 3.50 -0.23 0.79
N ASP A 41 4.50 -0.20 1.68
CA ASP A 41 4.95 -1.37 2.43
C ASP A 41 3.83 -1.94 3.31
N HIS A 42 3.08 -1.06 3.98
CA HIS A 42 1.88 -1.44 4.72
C HIS A 42 0.84 -2.14 3.82
N MET A 43 0.57 -1.60 2.62
CA MET A 43 -0.39 -2.17 1.67
C MET A 43 0.03 -3.55 1.16
N VAL A 44 1.33 -3.76 0.91
CA VAL A 44 1.87 -5.03 0.37
C VAL A 44 1.91 -6.14 1.44
N ASN A 45 2.14 -5.76 2.69
CA ASN A 45 2.26 -6.68 3.82
C ASN A 45 0.99 -6.73 4.70
N ASP A 46 -0.10 -6.16 4.21
CA ASP A 46 -1.36 -6.13 4.91
C ASP A 46 -2.02 -7.51 4.97
N HIS A 47 -2.74 -7.76 6.07
CA HIS A 47 -3.55 -8.94 6.27
C HIS A 47 -5.04 -8.59 6.12
N PRO A 48 -5.65 -8.93 4.98
CA PRO A 48 -7.04 -8.56 4.73
C PRO A 48 -8.07 -9.35 5.56
N GLY A 49 -7.65 -10.11 6.56
CA GLY A 49 -8.49 -10.99 7.36
C GLY A 49 -8.62 -12.42 6.79
N TYR A 50 -7.99 -12.69 5.66
CA TYR A 50 -7.71 -14.02 5.12
C TYR A 50 -6.22 -14.14 4.79
N ASN A 51 -5.71 -15.37 4.67
CA ASN A 51 -4.31 -15.58 4.34
C ASN A 51 -4.12 -15.76 2.82
N PRO A 52 -3.61 -14.73 2.09
CA PRO A 52 -3.40 -14.80 0.66
C PRO A 52 -2.13 -15.58 0.26
N GLU A 53 -1.26 -15.88 1.24
CA GLU A 53 -0.05 -16.65 0.98
C GLU A 53 -0.42 -18.08 0.58
N ASN A 54 0.33 -18.64 -0.33
CA ASN A 54 0.12 -19.99 -0.85
C ASN A 54 -1.24 -20.23 -1.53
N LEU A 55 -1.98 -19.19 -1.87
CA LEU A 55 -3.23 -19.27 -2.62
C LEU A 55 -3.04 -18.89 -4.08
N ALA A 56 -3.70 -19.65 -4.96
CA ALA A 56 -3.93 -19.28 -6.35
C ALA A 56 -5.40 -19.53 -6.74
N TYR A 57 -5.82 -18.95 -7.83
CA TYR A 57 -7.16 -19.19 -8.37
C TYR A 57 -7.13 -19.40 -9.88
N VAL A 58 -8.19 -20.02 -10.38
CA VAL A 58 -8.45 -20.21 -11.81
C VAL A 58 -9.89 -19.86 -12.09
N TYR A 59 -10.13 -19.09 -13.16
CA TYR A 59 -11.49 -18.88 -13.64
C TYR A 59 -11.97 -20.11 -14.41
N ILE A 60 -12.95 -20.81 -13.90
CA ILE A 60 -13.51 -22.04 -14.48
C ILE A 60 -14.96 -21.89 -14.96
N GLY A 61 -15.51 -20.68 -14.92
CA GLY A 61 -16.91 -20.40 -15.30
C GLY A 61 -17.25 -20.75 -16.75
N ALA A 62 -16.25 -20.72 -17.66
CA ALA A 62 -16.43 -21.10 -19.05
C ALA A 62 -16.35 -22.62 -19.31
N VAL A 63 -16.06 -23.44 -18.28
CA VAL A 63 -15.96 -24.90 -18.37
C VAL A 63 -17.30 -25.52 -17.95
N ASP A 64 -17.71 -26.60 -18.61
CA ASP A 64 -18.93 -27.32 -18.24
C ASP A 64 -18.80 -28.02 -16.88
N SER A 65 -19.91 -28.49 -16.33
CA SER A 65 -19.95 -29.12 -15.01
C SER A 65 -19.07 -30.35 -14.88
N THR A 66 -18.99 -31.18 -15.92
CA THR A 66 -18.16 -32.40 -15.96
C THR A 66 -16.68 -32.04 -15.99
N GLY A 67 -16.31 -31.09 -16.84
CA GLY A 67 -14.92 -30.56 -16.92
C GLY A 67 -14.50 -29.92 -15.60
N ARG A 68 -15.37 -29.12 -14.98
CA ARG A 68 -15.09 -28.52 -13.66
C ARG A 68 -14.83 -29.56 -12.58
N ALA A 69 -15.68 -30.60 -12.50
CA ALA A 69 -15.49 -31.66 -11.53
C ALA A 69 -14.15 -32.39 -11.76
N LYS A 70 -13.80 -32.68 -13.01
CA LYS A 70 -12.53 -33.29 -13.37
C LYS A 70 -11.32 -32.39 -13.03
N LEU A 71 -11.42 -31.09 -13.31
CA LEU A 71 -10.38 -30.12 -12.96
C LEU A 71 -10.11 -30.12 -11.45
N ILE A 72 -11.16 -30.07 -10.63
CA ILE A 72 -11.05 -30.07 -9.17
C ILE A 72 -10.41 -31.37 -8.70
N GLU A 73 -10.90 -32.53 -9.17
CA GLU A 73 -10.42 -33.83 -8.74
C GLU A 73 -8.94 -34.05 -9.11
N GLU A 74 -8.55 -33.79 -10.35
CA GLU A 74 -7.16 -33.99 -10.79
C GLU A 74 -6.20 -32.97 -10.17
N THR A 75 -6.66 -31.73 -9.94
CA THR A 75 -5.84 -30.73 -9.25
C THR A 75 -5.62 -31.09 -7.78
N GLN A 76 -6.64 -31.63 -7.10
CA GLN A 76 -6.51 -32.10 -5.72
C GLN A 76 -5.50 -33.24 -5.56
N ARG A 77 -5.23 -34.00 -6.62
CA ARG A 77 -4.23 -35.12 -6.60
C ARG A 77 -2.79 -34.64 -6.71
N LEU A 78 -2.57 -33.37 -7.06
CA LEU A 78 -1.21 -32.83 -7.13
C LEU A 78 -0.59 -32.80 -5.73
N PRO A 79 0.63 -33.29 -5.54
CA PRO A 79 1.28 -33.36 -4.24
C PRO A 79 1.61 -31.97 -3.66
N GLU A 80 1.65 -30.92 -4.49
CA GLU A 80 1.87 -29.55 -4.08
C GLU A 80 0.61 -28.91 -3.50
N VAL A 81 -0.57 -29.47 -3.78
CA VAL A 81 -1.88 -28.92 -3.39
C VAL A 81 -2.30 -29.43 -2.04
N ASP A 82 -2.63 -28.53 -1.15
CA ASP A 82 -3.13 -28.81 0.21
C ASP A 82 -4.65 -28.95 0.22
N ALA A 83 -5.34 -27.95 -0.33
CA ALA A 83 -6.80 -27.91 -0.36
C ALA A 83 -7.34 -27.15 -1.57
N ILE A 84 -8.56 -27.47 -1.97
CA ILE A 84 -9.28 -26.76 -3.03
C ILE A 84 -10.68 -26.39 -2.53
N THR A 85 -11.11 -25.20 -2.91
CA THR A 85 -12.49 -24.76 -2.78
C THR A 85 -12.95 -24.05 -4.04
N THR A 86 -14.22 -23.69 -4.09
CA THR A 86 -14.82 -22.96 -5.20
C THR A 86 -15.62 -21.77 -4.70
N CYS A 87 -15.71 -20.72 -5.51
CA CYS A 87 -16.52 -19.56 -5.17
C CYS A 87 -17.02 -18.85 -6.44
N TYR A 88 -18.04 -18.04 -6.27
CA TYR A 88 -18.52 -17.17 -7.34
C TYR A 88 -17.64 -15.92 -7.45
N ASN A 89 -17.46 -15.19 -6.35
CA ASN A 89 -16.63 -14.00 -6.28
C ASN A 89 -15.36 -14.24 -5.47
N LEU A 90 -14.27 -13.59 -5.89
CA LEU A 90 -13.02 -13.53 -5.15
C LEU A 90 -12.99 -12.29 -4.25
N PRO A 91 -12.39 -12.37 -3.06
CA PRO A 91 -12.50 -11.31 -2.05
C PRO A 91 -11.87 -9.98 -2.46
N PHE A 92 -10.93 -9.97 -3.40
CA PHE A 92 -10.26 -8.74 -3.84
C PHE A 92 -11.00 -7.98 -4.95
N TRP A 93 -12.09 -8.50 -5.50
CA TRP A 93 -12.90 -7.81 -6.52
C TRP A 93 -14.18 -7.17 -5.97
N GLY A 94 -14.46 -7.35 -4.69
CA GLY A 94 -15.72 -6.94 -4.08
C GLY A 94 -16.84 -7.95 -4.33
N ALA A 95 -18.03 -7.59 -3.95
CA ALA A 95 -19.21 -8.42 -4.09
C ALA A 95 -20.45 -7.61 -4.45
N SER A 96 -21.47 -8.27 -4.93
CA SER A 96 -22.80 -7.69 -5.14
C SER A 96 -23.41 -7.23 -3.82
N GLY A 97 -24.54 -6.55 -3.84
CA GLY A 97 -25.20 -6.06 -2.65
C GLY A 97 -26.68 -6.37 -2.63
N ASN A 98 -27.15 -6.84 -1.49
CA ASN A 98 -28.54 -7.10 -1.22
C ASN A 98 -28.97 -6.50 0.12
N ASN A 99 -30.27 -6.28 0.29
CA ASN A 99 -30.83 -5.67 1.48
C ASN A 99 -31.30 -6.73 2.47
N VAL A 100 -31.11 -6.44 3.76
CA VAL A 100 -31.51 -7.31 4.88
C VAL A 100 -32.79 -6.78 5.51
N TYR A 101 -33.68 -7.72 5.87
CA TYR A 101 -34.93 -7.47 6.58
C TYR A 101 -35.10 -8.44 7.75
N LEU A 102 -35.84 -8.06 8.76
CA LEU A 102 -36.32 -8.99 9.77
C LEU A 102 -37.63 -9.63 9.31
N PRO A 103 -37.88 -10.89 9.66
CA PRO A 103 -39.15 -11.56 9.34
C PRO A 103 -40.34 -10.76 9.89
N GLY A 104 -41.25 -10.39 9.00
CA GLY A 104 -42.46 -9.62 9.37
C GLY A 104 -42.25 -8.11 9.52
N ASP A 105 -41.08 -7.60 9.17
CA ASP A 105 -40.78 -6.16 9.12
C ASP A 105 -40.41 -5.76 7.67
N ASP A 106 -41.16 -4.84 7.10
CA ASP A 106 -40.93 -4.36 5.72
C ASP A 106 -39.83 -3.30 5.61
N ARG A 107 -39.20 -2.94 6.74
CA ARG A 107 -38.13 -1.94 6.76
C ARG A 107 -36.81 -2.57 6.32
N GLU A 108 -36.20 -2.00 5.30
CA GLU A 108 -34.83 -2.27 4.96
C GLU A 108 -33.90 -1.85 6.12
N LEU A 109 -33.10 -2.79 6.62
CA LEU A 109 -32.21 -2.53 7.74
C LEU A 109 -30.87 -1.97 7.26
N PHE A 110 -30.21 -2.70 6.39
CA PHE A 110 -28.94 -2.32 5.77
C PHE A 110 -28.65 -3.17 4.53
N ASN A 111 -27.69 -2.72 3.73
CA ASN A 111 -27.18 -3.43 2.57
C ASN A 111 -25.95 -4.26 2.94
N ILE A 112 -25.86 -5.48 2.42
CA ILE A 112 -24.74 -6.40 2.62
C ILE A 112 -23.92 -6.57 1.34
N ALA A 113 -22.66 -7.00 1.52
CA ALA A 113 -21.86 -7.59 0.45
C ALA A 113 -22.05 -9.10 0.45
N ASP A 114 -22.74 -9.64 -0.53
CA ASP A 114 -22.96 -11.06 -0.67
C ASP A 114 -21.87 -11.69 -1.53
N LEU A 115 -21.24 -12.73 -0.99
CA LEU A 115 -20.21 -13.51 -1.67
C LEU A 115 -20.82 -14.69 -2.41
N TYR A 116 -21.90 -14.48 -3.15
CA TYR A 116 -22.62 -15.53 -3.86
C TYR A 116 -21.91 -16.88 -3.94
N ASP A 117 -22.49 -17.90 -3.38
CA ASP A 117 -22.13 -19.29 -3.60
C ASP A 117 -20.67 -19.65 -3.35
N VAL A 118 -20.36 -19.99 -2.12
CA VAL A 118 -19.09 -20.61 -1.74
C VAL A 118 -19.24 -22.14 -1.65
N GLY A 119 -18.20 -22.85 -2.08
CA GLY A 119 -18.12 -24.30 -2.02
C GLY A 119 -17.69 -24.81 -0.63
N ASN A 120 -17.41 -26.13 -0.57
CA ASN A 120 -16.90 -26.75 0.65
C ASN A 120 -15.60 -26.10 1.12
N ASP A 121 -15.47 -26.00 2.43
CA ASP A 121 -14.23 -25.57 3.12
C ASP A 121 -13.66 -24.20 2.74
N TYR A 122 -14.47 -23.31 2.15
CA TYR A 122 -14.01 -21.99 1.68
C TYR A 122 -13.32 -21.19 2.79
N LEU A 123 -13.92 -21.14 4.01
CA LEU A 123 -13.31 -20.42 5.13
C LEU A 123 -12.00 -21.07 5.59
N ASN A 124 -11.92 -22.41 5.62
CA ASN A 124 -10.70 -23.12 5.99
C ASN A 124 -9.60 -22.91 4.95
N VAL A 125 -9.94 -22.97 3.65
CA VAL A 125 -8.98 -22.74 2.56
C VAL A 125 -8.43 -21.32 2.59
N LEU A 126 -9.22 -20.32 2.95
CA LEU A 126 -8.78 -18.94 3.11
C LEU A 126 -8.22 -18.64 4.51
N GLU A 127 -8.29 -19.58 5.46
CA GLU A 127 -7.88 -19.41 6.86
C GLU A 127 -8.67 -18.30 7.58
N ILE A 128 -9.98 -18.20 7.30
CA ILE A 128 -10.88 -17.27 7.98
C ILE A 128 -11.55 -18.01 9.16
N PRO A 129 -11.37 -17.55 10.41
CA PRO A 129 -11.92 -18.23 11.59
C PRO A 129 -13.44 -18.14 11.67
N ILE A 130 -14.08 -19.23 12.12
CA ILE A 130 -15.48 -19.21 12.57
C ILE A 130 -15.49 -18.81 14.04
N VAL A 131 -16.31 -17.83 14.38
CA VAL A 131 -16.43 -17.25 15.72
C VAL A 131 -17.55 -17.92 16.51
N GLU A 132 -18.66 -18.25 15.81
CA GLU A 132 -19.85 -18.85 16.39
C GLU A 132 -20.47 -19.84 15.39
N GLY A 133 -21.00 -20.95 15.88
CA GLY A 133 -21.65 -21.97 15.05
C GLY A 133 -20.68 -22.84 14.26
N GLN A 134 -21.08 -23.23 13.06
CA GLN A 134 -20.34 -24.21 12.23
C GLN A 134 -20.39 -23.81 10.76
N TYR A 135 -19.39 -24.28 9.99
CA TYR A 135 -19.38 -24.18 8.55
C TYR A 135 -20.48 -25.04 7.91
N PHE A 136 -20.74 -24.85 6.63
CA PHE A 136 -21.59 -25.73 5.84
C PHE A 136 -21.06 -27.17 5.85
N THR A 137 -21.96 -28.13 5.89
CA THR A 137 -21.59 -29.56 5.79
C THR A 137 -21.99 -30.10 4.41
N GLU A 138 -21.37 -31.19 3.96
CA GLU A 138 -21.72 -31.84 2.69
C GLU A 138 -23.22 -32.23 2.61
N ASN A 139 -23.86 -32.40 3.75
CA ASN A 139 -25.29 -32.67 3.88
C ASN A 139 -26.14 -31.40 4.00
N THR A 140 -25.53 -30.22 3.92
CA THR A 140 -26.29 -28.96 3.86
C THR A 140 -27.01 -28.91 2.51
N THR A 141 -28.24 -29.42 2.52
CA THR A 141 -29.13 -29.47 1.33
C THR A 141 -30.02 -28.24 1.26
N SER A 142 -30.02 -27.43 2.31
CA SER A 142 -30.86 -26.24 2.39
C SER A 142 -30.13 -25.03 1.83
N SER A 143 -30.61 -24.52 0.70
CA SER A 143 -30.24 -23.19 0.17
C SER A 143 -30.67 -22.04 1.08
N GLN A 144 -31.24 -22.35 2.26
CA GLN A 144 -31.73 -21.39 3.25
C GLN A 144 -30.80 -21.20 4.45
N GLU A 145 -29.64 -21.86 4.49
CA GLU A 145 -28.64 -21.64 5.51
C GLU A 145 -27.55 -20.69 5.00
N ILE A 146 -27.14 -19.76 5.86
CA ILE A 146 -26.13 -18.74 5.54
C ILE A 146 -25.08 -18.65 6.62
N LEU A 147 -23.88 -18.17 6.23
CA LEU A 147 -22.87 -17.68 7.14
C LEU A 147 -22.83 -16.17 7.06
N VAL A 148 -22.64 -15.50 8.18
CA VAL A 148 -22.58 -14.05 8.27
C VAL A 148 -21.27 -13.61 8.92
N SER A 149 -20.78 -12.44 8.55
CA SER A 149 -19.58 -11.86 9.17
C SER A 149 -19.89 -11.31 10.56
N ARG A 150 -18.84 -11.10 11.37
CA ARG A 150 -18.98 -10.44 12.68
C ARG A 150 -19.60 -9.04 12.53
N ASN A 151 -19.22 -8.27 11.52
CA ASN A 151 -19.81 -6.97 11.22
C ASN A 151 -21.32 -7.04 10.96
N PHE A 152 -21.81 -8.14 10.39
CA PHE A 152 -23.25 -8.33 10.23
C PHE A 152 -23.98 -8.27 11.57
N ILE A 153 -23.40 -8.91 12.61
CA ILE A 153 -23.97 -8.90 13.96
C ILE A 153 -23.95 -7.49 14.55
N GLU A 154 -22.87 -6.74 14.33
CA GLU A 154 -22.77 -5.35 14.79
C GLU A 154 -23.84 -4.46 14.13
N TYR A 155 -24.09 -4.62 12.84
CA TYR A 155 -25.15 -3.91 12.13
C TYR A 155 -26.56 -4.32 12.58
N MET A 156 -26.74 -5.57 13.04
CA MET A 156 -28.03 -6.04 13.55
C MET A 156 -28.37 -5.55 14.95
N LYS A 157 -27.40 -5.21 15.78
CA LYS A 157 -27.61 -4.78 17.19
C LYS A 157 -28.68 -3.71 17.40
N PRO A 158 -28.83 -2.67 16.55
CA PRO A 158 -29.88 -1.68 16.71
C PRO A 158 -31.29 -2.19 16.45
N PHE A 159 -31.42 -3.31 15.75
CA PHE A 159 -32.70 -3.83 15.23
C PHE A 159 -33.15 -5.11 15.93
N ALA A 160 -32.21 -5.90 16.48
CA ALA A 160 -32.50 -7.18 17.10
C ALA A 160 -31.62 -7.42 18.32
N ASP A 161 -32.22 -7.86 19.43
CA ASP A 161 -31.51 -8.22 20.66
C ASP A 161 -31.13 -9.70 20.64
N TRP A 162 -29.98 -10.02 20.02
CA TRP A 162 -29.46 -11.39 19.92
C TRP A 162 -28.44 -11.68 21.02
N LYS A 163 -28.86 -11.47 22.29
CA LYS A 163 -27.98 -11.71 23.45
C LYS A 163 -27.50 -13.16 23.58
N ASP A 164 -28.31 -14.10 23.07
CA ASP A 164 -28.04 -15.55 23.14
C ASP A 164 -27.26 -16.05 21.91
N GLY A 165 -26.67 -15.14 21.11
CA GLY A 165 -25.98 -15.47 19.90
C GLY A 165 -26.83 -15.31 18.64
N ALA A 166 -26.19 -15.38 17.47
CA ALA A 166 -26.81 -15.20 16.18
C ALA A 166 -27.23 -16.52 15.50
N VAL A 167 -26.59 -17.63 15.88
CA VAL A 167 -26.84 -18.95 15.29
C VAL A 167 -28.29 -19.39 15.52
N GLY A 168 -28.94 -19.87 14.46
CA GLY A 168 -30.36 -20.25 14.47
C GLY A 168 -31.35 -19.11 14.31
N LYS A 169 -30.90 -17.85 14.31
CA LYS A 169 -31.77 -16.70 13.99
C LYS A 169 -32.04 -16.64 12.49
N THR A 170 -33.18 -16.04 12.13
CA THR A 170 -33.62 -15.93 10.73
C THR A 170 -33.65 -14.48 10.27
N VAL A 171 -33.28 -14.29 9.03
CA VAL A 171 -33.33 -12.99 8.31
C VAL A 171 -33.91 -13.19 6.92
N GLN A 172 -34.40 -12.13 6.31
CA GLN A 172 -34.79 -12.11 4.91
C GLN A 172 -33.80 -11.29 4.12
N ILE A 173 -33.46 -11.77 2.92
CA ILE A 173 -32.46 -11.13 2.05
C ILE A 173 -33.05 -11.05 0.65
N THR A 174 -32.96 -9.87 0.03
CA THR A 174 -33.42 -9.66 -1.35
C THR A 174 -32.44 -10.26 -2.37
N GLY A 175 -32.94 -10.59 -3.56
CA GLY A 175 -32.13 -10.80 -4.76
C GLY A 175 -31.45 -12.16 -4.91
N HIS A 176 -31.41 -13.00 -3.88
CA HIS A 176 -30.75 -14.31 -3.98
C HIS A 176 -31.61 -15.37 -4.70
N ASP A 177 -32.94 -15.35 -4.54
CA ASP A 177 -33.84 -16.21 -5.26
C ASP A 177 -34.86 -15.37 -6.06
N THR A 178 -34.59 -15.18 -7.34
CA THR A 178 -35.43 -14.40 -8.26
C THR A 178 -36.72 -15.16 -8.70
N LYS A 179 -36.90 -16.41 -8.27
CA LYS A 179 -38.04 -17.24 -8.65
C LYS A 179 -39.20 -17.15 -7.66
N SER A 180 -38.98 -16.57 -6.48
CA SER A 180 -40.00 -16.42 -5.44
C SER A 180 -40.57 -15.00 -5.42
N GLU A 181 -41.91 -14.86 -5.41
CA GLU A 181 -42.57 -13.56 -5.17
C GLU A 181 -42.41 -13.07 -3.72
N SER A 182 -42.01 -13.94 -2.80
CA SER A 182 -41.74 -13.63 -1.39
C SER A 182 -40.24 -13.65 -1.12
N MET A 183 -39.76 -12.70 -0.30
CA MET A 183 -38.36 -12.69 0.17
C MET A 183 -38.06 -13.99 0.92
N PRO A 184 -37.05 -14.76 0.52
CA PRO A 184 -36.68 -16.00 1.19
C PRO A 184 -36.16 -15.76 2.61
N LEU A 185 -36.51 -16.68 3.51
CA LEU A 185 -36.02 -16.74 4.87
C LEU A 185 -34.70 -17.52 4.90
N PHE A 186 -33.68 -16.93 5.51
CA PHE A 186 -32.39 -17.56 5.72
C PHE A 186 -32.10 -17.73 7.18
N THR A 187 -31.59 -18.89 7.56
CA THR A 187 -31.18 -19.23 8.93
C THR A 187 -29.67 -19.07 9.06
N ILE A 188 -29.22 -18.29 10.03
CA ILE A 188 -27.79 -18.11 10.32
C ILE A 188 -27.26 -19.42 10.94
N ARG A 189 -26.34 -20.09 10.24
CA ARG A 189 -25.67 -21.31 10.66
C ARG A 189 -24.40 -21.05 11.44
N GLY A 190 -23.70 -19.97 11.11
CA GLY A 190 -22.45 -19.59 11.78
C GLY A 190 -22.06 -18.14 11.48
N VAL A 191 -21.17 -17.66 12.32
CA VAL A 191 -20.56 -16.32 12.23
C VAL A 191 -19.06 -16.49 12.00
N PHE A 192 -18.54 -15.85 10.96
CA PHE A 192 -17.11 -15.84 10.67
C PHE A 192 -16.47 -14.49 11.01
N GLU A 193 -15.15 -14.49 11.22
CA GLU A 193 -14.39 -13.28 11.46
C GLU A 193 -14.38 -12.40 10.21
N ASP A 194 -14.42 -11.09 10.41
CA ASP A 194 -14.43 -10.18 9.25
C ASP A 194 -13.14 -10.24 8.46
N PHE A 195 -13.28 -10.06 7.17
CA PHE A 195 -12.16 -9.84 6.24
C PHE A 195 -12.51 -8.69 5.28
N ARG A 196 -11.50 -8.06 4.73
CA ARG A 196 -11.69 -6.96 3.79
C ARG A 196 -12.03 -7.50 2.39
N LEU A 197 -13.03 -6.89 1.76
CA LEU A 197 -13.29 -7.03 0.33
C LEU A 197 -12.60 -5.89 -0.43
N GLY A 198 -11.94 -6.24 -1.52
CA GLY A 198 -11.20 -5.28 -2.34
C GLY A 198 -9.84 -4.91 -1.76
N SER A 199 -9.33 -3.78 -2.18
CA SER A 199 -8.04 -3.22 -1.76
C SER A 199 -8.23 -2.18 -0.65
N ILE A 200 -7.15 -1.86 0.08
CA ILE A 200 -7.13 -0.75 1.06
C ILE A 200 -7.63 0.59 0.46
N ALA A 201 -7.47 0.79 -0.83
CA ALA A 201 -7.90 2.00 -1.55
C ALA A 201 -9.28 1.86 -2.19
N GLY A 202 -10.18 1.13 -1.63
CA GLY A 202 -11.53 0.94 -2.21
C GLY A 202 -12.23 -0.27 -1.66
N GLU A 203 -11.99 -0.57 -0.39
CA GLU A 203 -12.66 -1.69 0.27
C GLU A 203 -14.17 -1.48 0.34
N ASP A 204 -14.88 -2.58 0.36
CA ASP A 204 -16.30 -2.61 0.62
C ASP A 204 -16.56 -2.74 2.13
N PRO A 205 -17.10 -1.71 2.80
CA PRO A 205 -17.30 -1.69 4.26
C PRO A 205 -18.55 -2.47 4.69
N ARG A 206 -19.36 -2.98 3.74
CA ARG A 206 -20.58 -3.69 4.07
C ARG A 206 -20.31 -4.97 4.84
N ALA A 207 -21.26 -5.37 5.68
CA ALA A 207 -21.29 -6.69 6.29
C ALA A 207 -21.33 -7.77 5.20
N LYS A 208 -20.68 -8.91 5.44
CA LYS A 208 -20.53 -9.96 4.44
C LYS A 208 -21.42 -11.16 4.78
N ILE A 209 -21.93 -11.79 3.75
CA ILE A 209 -22.74 -13.00 3.86
C ILE A 209 -22.27 -14.03 2.83
N MET A 210 -22.33 -15.31 3.20
CA MET A 210 -22.00 -16.42 2.32
C MET A 210 -23.18 -17.35 2.20
N PHE A 211 -23.48 -17.76 0.97
CA PHE A 211 -24.42 -18.80 0.63
C PHE A 211 -23.66 -20.05 0.21
N TYR A 212 -24.21 -21.21 0.50
CA TYR A 212 -23.61 -22.47 0.08
C TYR A 212 -24.22 -22.95 -1.23
N THR A 213 -23.40 -23.31 -2.20
CA THR A 213 -23.84 -23.98 -3.41
C THR A 213 -22.89 -25.10 -3.82
N LYS A 214 -23.43 -26.31 -3.87
CA LYS A 214 -22.68 -27.48 -4.29
C LYS A 214 -22.34 -27.41 -5.78
N GLY A 215 -21.06 -27.30 -6.09
CA GLY A 215 -20.56 -27.36 -7.47
C GLY A 215 -20.78 -26.11 -8.33
N ALA A 216 -21.45 -25.09 -7.83
CA ALA A 216 -21.56 -23.83 -8.53
C ALA A 216 -20.29 -23.00 -8.28
N ALA A 217 -19.54 -22.73 -9.34
CA ALA A 217 -18.34 -21.92 -9.18
C ALA A 217 -17.97 -21.23 -10.49
N GLN A 218 -17.58 -19.99 -10.36
CA GLN A 218 -16.84 -19.30 -11.41
C GLN A 218 -15.35 -19.43 -11.22
N HIS A 219 -14.91 -19.57 -9.95
CA HIS A 219 -13.50 -19.66 -9.60
C HIS A 219 -13.22 -20.91 -8.79
N MET A 220 -12.14 -21.57 -9.10
CA MET A 220 -11.50 -22.59 -8.27
C MET A 220 -10.35 -21.93 -7.52
N VAL A 221 -10.34 -22.03 -6.20
CA VAL A 221 -9.30 -21.52 -5.32
C VAL A 221 -8.47 -22.69 -4.81
N ILE A 222 -7.18 -22.60 -4.96
CA ILE A 222 -6.21 -23.67 -4.67
C ILE A 222 -5.27 -23.17 -3.57
N ARG A 223 -5.20 -23.90 -2.45
CA ARG A 223 -4.16 -23.71 -1.44
C ARG A 223 -3.05 -24.71 -1.70
N TYR A 224 -1.83 -24.22 -1.70
CA TYR A 224 -0.62 -25.02 -1.83
C TYR A 224 0.06 -25.17 -0.48
N HIS A 225 0.75 -26.30 -0.25
CA HIS A 225 1.66 -26.41 0.89
C HIS A 225 2.78 -25.36 0.85
N SER A 226 3.27 -25.05 -0.34
CA SER A 226 4.20 -23.97 -0.61
C SER A 226 4.04 -23.50 -2.06
N LEU A 227 3.66 -22.26 -2.26
CA LEU A 227 3.48 -21.69 -3.59
C LEU A 227 4.83 -21.33 -4.21
N SER A 228 5.19 -22.04 -5.26
CA SER A 228 6.37 -21.79 -6.08
C SER A 228 5.99 -21.59 -7.54
N SER A 229 6.87 -20.97 -8.30
CA SER A 229 6.68 -20.86 -9.76
C SER A 229 6.58 -22.22 -10.44
N GLU A 230 7.22 -23.26 -9.89
CA GLU A 230 7.13 -24.62 -10.39
C GLU A 230 5.75 -25.23 -10.12
N ALA A 231 5.22 -25.06 -8.90
CA ALA A 231 3.87 -25.53 -8.54
C ALA A 231 2.80 -24.88 -9.41
N LEU A 232 2.88 -23.56 -9.61
CA LEU A 232 1.98 -22.83 -10.52
C LEU A 232 2.07 -23.36 -11.94
N ARG A 233 3.28 -23.57 -12.45
CA ARG A 233 3.49 -24.10 -13.81
C ARG A 233 2.93 -25.51 -13.96
N LYS A 234 3.18 -26.43 -13.01
CA LYS A 234 2.61 -27.78 -13.03
C LYS A 234 1.08 -27.76 -13.07
N THR A 235 0.47 -26.91 -12.23
CA THR A 235 -0.99 -26.75 -12.22
C THR A 235 -1.46 -26.16 -13.56
N GLN A 236 -0.77 -25.16 -14.10
CA GLN A 236 -1.08 -24.58 -15.42
C GLN A 236 -1.00 -25.61 -16.56
N ASP A 237 0.05 -26.43 -16.56
CA ASP A 237 0.25 -27.49 -17.55
C ASP A 237 -0.88 -28.55 -17.45
N LEU A 238 -1.28 -28.92 -16.23
CA LEU A 238 -2.40 -29.83 -16.00
C LEU A 238 -3.71 -29.26 -16.53
N MET A 239 -4.01 -27.97 -16.28
CA MET A 239 -5.20 -27.29 -16.79
C MET A 239 -5.26 -27.35 -18.32
N GLY A 240 -4.15 -27.04 -18.99
CA GLY A 240 -4.04 -27.11 -20.46
C GLY A 240 -4.21 -28.51 -21.04
N GLN A 241 -3.77 -29.55 -20.29
CA GLN A 241 -3.98 -30.95 -20.72
C GLN A 241 -5.42 -31.41 -20.54
N LEU A 242 -6.08 -31.00 -19.45
CA LEU A 242 -7.45 -31.42 -19.15
C LEU A 242 -8.50 -30.71 -20.01
N ILE A 243 -8.29 -29.43 -20.30
CA ILE A 243 -9.20 -28.58 -21.04
C ILE A 243 -8.45 -27.80 -22.13
N PRO A 244 -7.99 -28.46 -23.20
CA PRO A 244 -7.15 -27.82 -24.21
C PRO A 244 -7.84 -26.72 -25.02
N ASP A 245 -9.16 -26.74 -25.07
CA ASP A 245 -9.96 -25.79 -25.83
C ASP A 245 -10.22 -24.46 -25.08
N LYS A 246 -9.73 -24.34 -23.85
CA LYS A 246 -9.89 -23.15 -22.99
C LYS A 246 -8.56 -22.66 -22.46
N GLU A 247 -8.37 -21.36 -22.46
CA GLU A 247 -7.25 -20.74 -21.80
C GLU A 247 -7.60 -20.55 -20.31
N LEU A 248 -7.05 -21.46 -19.47
CA LEU A 248 -7.25 -21.42 -18.02
C LEU A 248 -5.94 -20.92 -17.40
N ASN A 249 -5.97 -19.75 -16.78
CA ASN A 249 -4.78 -19.15 -16.18
C ASN A 249 -4.80 -19.33 -14.66
N VAL A 250 -3.71 -19.92 -14.12
CA VAL A 250 -3.49 -20.07 -12.68
C VAL A 250 -2.82 -18.81 -12.15
N ILE A 251 -3.53 -18.02 -11.37
CA ILE A 251 -3.09 -16.71 -10.89
C ILE A 251 -2.91 -16.74 -9.37
N SER A 252 -1.76 -16.28 -8.88
CA SER A 252 -1.52 -16.14 -7.44
C SER A 252 -2.41 -15.06 -6.83
N PHE A 253 -3.06 -15.35 -5.69
CA PHE A 253 -3.84 -14.36 -4.93
C PHE A 253 -3.01 -13.12 -4.61
N LYS A 254 -1.78 -13.32 -4.14
CA LYS A 254 -0.90 -12.20 -3.79
C LYS A 254 -0.55 -11.33 -5.00
N SER A 255 -0.30 -11.93 -6.17
CA SER A 255 -0.02 -11.14 -7.38
C SER A 255 -1.22 -10.30 -7.82
N GLU A 256 -2.42 -10.87 -7.75
CA GLU A 256 -3.67 -10.15 -8.07
C GLU A 256 -3.93 -8.99 -7.10
N MET A 257 -3.76 -9.23 -5.80
CA MET A 257 -3.86 -8.16 -4.80
C MET A 257 -2.87 -7.03 -5.08
N LEU A 258 -1.63 -7.35 -5.47
CA LEU A 258 -0.60 -6.37 -5.79
C LEU A 258 -0.91 -5.57 -7.07
N GLU A 259 -1.63 -6.16 -8.02
CA GLU A 259 -2.12 -5.43 -9.20
C GLU A 259 -3.08 -4.30 -8.82
N GLY A 260 -3.93 -4.52 -7.83
CA GLY A 260 -4.79 -3.48 -7.25
C GLY A 260 -4.03 -2.28 -6.70
N TYR A 261 -2.74 -2.46 -6.34
CA TYR A 261 -1.87 -1.38 -5.82
C TYR A 261 -0.94 -0.77 -6.86
N THR A 262 -1.11 -1.09 -8.15
CA THR A 262 -0.25 -0.58 -9.25
C THR A 262 -0.20 0.94 -9.31
N SER A 263 -1.31 1.64 -9.05
CA SER A 263 -1.35 3.11 -9.01
C SER A 263 -0.46 3.68 -7.90
N SER A 264 -0.55 3.13 -6.70
CA SER A 264 0.27 3.54 -5.54
C SER A 264 1.74 3.23 -5.76
N ARG A 265 2.06 2.09 -6.38
CA ARG A 265 3.42 1.72 -6.78
C ARG A 265 3.99 2.73 -7.78
N LYS A 266 3.26 3.05 -8.85
CA LYS A 266 3.67 4.05 -9.84
C LYS A 266 3.89 5.43 -9.23
N PHE A 267 3.03 5.83 -8.28
CA PHE A 267 3.20 7.09 -7.56
C PHE A 267 4.48 7.09 -6.72
N ARG A 268 4.74 6.05 -5.94
CA ARG A 268 5.99 5.87 -5.18
C ARG A 268 7.22 5.97 -6.08
N ASP A 269 7.22 5.23 -7.19
CA ASP A 269 8.35 5.18 -8.12
C ASP A 269 8.57 6.55 -8.79
N SER A 270 7.50 7.29 -9.10
CA SER A 270 7.57 8.65 -9.64
C SER A 270 8.18 9.64 -8.63
N VAL A 271 7.77 9.56 -7.35
CA VAL A 271 8.34 10.36 -6.27
C VAL A 271 9.82 10.03 -6.07
N MET A 272 10.20 8.76 -6.14
CA MET A 272 11.59 8.30 -6.04
C MET A 272 12.45 8.85 -7.18
N ILE A 273 11.99 8.73 -8.42
CA ILE A 273 12.71 9.25 -9.61
C ILE A 273 12.85 10.78 -9.50
N GLY A 274 11.76 11.49 -9.19
CA GLY A 274 11.77 12.94 -8.97
C GLY A 274 12.73 13.35 -7.84
N GLY A 275 12.78 12.58 -6.76
CA GLY A 275 13.72 12.76 -5.67
C GLY A 275 15.19 12.63 -6.09
N ILE A 276 15.51 11.59 -6.87
CA ILE A 276 16.87 11.37 -7.41
C ILE A 276 17.29 12.53 -8.32
N VAL A 277 16.43 12.92 -9.25
CA VAL A 277 16.71 14.05 -10.18
C VAL A 277 16.93 15.34 -9.37
N THR A 278 16.05 15.63 -8.42
CA THR A 278 16.20 16.81 -7.56
C THR A 278 17.49 16.76 -6.74
N LEU A 279 17.86 15.61 -6.22
CA LEU A 279 19.12 15.41 -5.49
C LEU A 279 20.32 15.76 -6.38
N LEU A 280 20.36 15.31 -7.62
CA LEU A 280 21.43 15.64 -8.57
C LEU A 280 21.52 17.15 -8.83
N ILE A 281 20.36 17.82 -8.99
CA ILE A 281 20.30 19.28 -9.16
C ILE A 281 20.83 19.99 -7.92
N VAL A 282 20.45 19.53 -6.71
CA VAL A 282 20.95 20.07 -5.44
C VAL A 282 22.46 19.90 -5.32
N PHE A 283 23.00 18.73 -5.69
CA PHE A 283 24.46 18.50 -5.71
C PHE A 283 25.20 19.51 -6.59
N ILE A 284 24.75 19.69 -7.82
CA ILE A 284 25.37 20.64 -8.78
C ILE A 284 25.29 22.07 -8.23
N GLY A 285 24.10 22.47 -7.76
CA GLY A 285 23.88 23.80 -7.19
C GLY A 285 24.74 24.06 -5.95
N LEU A 286 24.86 23.08 -5.07
CA LEU A 286 25.64 23.18 -3.83
C LEU A 286 27.14 23.27 -4.12
N ILE A 287 27.66 22.47 -5.06
CA ILE A 287 29.06 22.56 -5.51
C ILE A 287 29.34 23.93 -6.10
N GLY A 288 28.48 24.42 -6.99
CA GLY A 288 28.63 25.74 -7.61
C GLY A 288 28.62 26.88 -6.58
N TYR A 289 27.67 26.85 -5.64
CA TYR A 289 27.59 27.84 -4.56
C TYR A 289 28.80 27.78 -3.62
N THR A 290 29.21 26.60 -3.21
CA THR A 290 30.35 26.43 -2.28
C THR A 290 31.65 26.96 -2.93
N ASN A 291 31.89 26.63 -4.19
CA ASN A 291 33.05 27.12 -4.92
C ASN A 291 33.05 28.67 -5.05
N ASP A 292 31.89 29.24 -5.39
CA ASP A 292 31.76 30.71 -5.49
C ASP A 292 32.00 31.41 -4.14
N GLU A 293 31.42 30.86 -3.07
CA GLU A 293 31.56 31.42 -1.71
C GLU A 293 33.00 31.28 -1.15
N VAL A 294 33.67 30.14 -1.40
CA VAL A 294 35.09 29.95 -1.05
C VAL A 294 35.96 30.92 -1.80
N ASN A 295 35.78 31.09 -3.12
CA ASN A 295 36.53 32.05 -3.92
C ASN A 295 36.32 33.49 -3.43
N ARG A 296 35.10 33.84 -3.06
CA ARG A 296 34.77 35.17 -2.53
C ARG A 296 35.46 35.48 -1.19
N ARG A 297 35.55 34.48 -0.31
CA ARG A 297 36.15 34.62 1.03
C ARG A 297 37.65 34.24 1.06
N ARG A 298 38.27 34.02 -0.09
CA ARG A 298 39.66 33.52 -0.22
C ARG A 298 40.66 34.38 0.52
N LYS A 299 40.56 35.72 0.38
CA LYS A 299 41.45 36.66 1.11
C LYS A 299 41.24 36.61 2.64
N GLU A 300 39.97 36.54 3.07
CA GLU A 300 39.63 36.40 4.49
C GLU A 300 40.19 35.10 5.09
N MET A 301 40.05 33.98 4.38
CA MET A 301 40.58 32.69 4.81
C MET A 301 42.10 32.68 4.86
N ALA A 302 42.78 33.30 3.90
CA ALA A 302 44.25 33.44 3.92
C ALA A 302 44.73 34.22 5.14
N ILE A 303 44.10 35.36 5.45
CA ILE A 303 44.44 36.17 6.64
C ILE A 303 44.20 35.36 7.92
N ARG A 304 43.11 34.64 8.03
CA ARG A 304 42.80 33.78 9.20
C ARG A 304 43.83 32.64 9.36
N LYS A 305 44.26 32.00 8.27
CA LYS A 305 45.31 30.97 8.29
C LYS A 305 46.66 31.55 8.76
N ILE A 306 47.03 32.73 8.30
CA ILE A 306 48.24 33.40 8.75
C ILE A 306 48.15 33.71 10.26
N ASN A 307 46.98 34.01 10.78
CA ASN A 307 46.72 34.23 12.21
C ASN A 307 46.51 32.93 13.02
N GLY A 308 46.80 31.77 12.46
CA GLY A 308 46.79 30.50 13.16
C GLY A 308 45.47 29.73 13.13
N ALA A 309 44.46 30.16 12.34
CA ALA A 309 43.23 29.42 12.21
C ALA A 309 43.44 28.07 11.50
N THR A 310 42.86 27.02 12.05
CA THR A 310 42.92 25.67 11.50
C THR A 310 41.90 25.49 10.37
N VAL A 311 42.07 24.45 9.55
CA VAL A 311 41.09 24.07 8.52
C VAL A 311 39.71 23.78 9.14
N LYS A 312 39.68 23.24 10.37
CA LYS A 312 38.45 22.98 11.11
C LYS A 312 37.68 24.26 11.45
N ASP A 313 38.40 25.34 11.83
CA ASP A 313 37.78 26.63 12.15
C ASP A 313 37.11 27.26 10.91
N ILE A 314 37.77 27.15 9.76
CA ILE A 314 37.24 27.63 8.49
C ILE A 314 36.00 26.80 8.09
N LEU A 315 36.09 25.47 8.17
CA LEU A 315 35.01 24.56 7.88
C LEU A 315 33.76 24.85 8.74
N HIS A 316 33.99 25.05 10.05
CA HIS A 316 32.89 25.36 10.98
C HIS A 316 32.13 26.62 10.61
N ILE A 317 32.79 27.68 10.17
CA ILE A 317 32.17 28.92 9.75
C ILE A 317 31.30 28.70 8.51
N PHE A 318 31.80 27.97 7.49
CA PHE A 318 31.05 27.66 6.29
C PHE A 318 29.85 26.77 6.56
N LEU A 319 30.04 25.73 7.36
CA LEU A 319 28.92 24.82 7.71
C LEU A 319 27.85 25.55 8.52
N LYS A 320 28.21 26.45 9.42
CA LYS A 320 27.24 27.27 10.16
C LYS A 320 26.39 28.12 9.23
N ASP A 321 27.00 28.79 8.24
CA ASP A 321 26.28 29.61 7.27
C ASP A 321 25.28 28.74 6.44
N ILE A 322 25.72 27.56 6.02
CA ILE A 322 24.87 26.62 5.28
C ILE A 322 23.71 26.10 6.15
N ILE A 323 23.98 25.72 7.41
CA ILE A 323 22.95 25.26 8.35
C ILE A 323 21.91 26.34 8.57
N THR A 324 22.32 27.59 8.77
CA THR A 324 21.43 28.72 9.02
C THR A 324 20.44 28.92 7.86
N MET A 325 20.86 28.62 6.63
CA MET A 325 20.01 28.69 5.45
C MET A 325 19.20 27.39 5.23
N ALA A 326 19.83 26.23 5.47
CA ALA A 326 19.22 24.94 5.20
C ALA A 326 18.09 24.60 6.18
N LEU A 327 18.23 24.91 7.47
CA LEU A 327 17.24 24.57 8.48
C LEU A 327 15.84 25.13 8.18
N PRO A 328 15.66 26.43 7.90
CA PRO A 328 14.34 26.97 7.55
C PRO A 328 13.76 26.33 6.28
N ALA A 329 14.62 26.07 5.28
CA ALA A 329 14.19 25.43 4.02
C ALA A 329 13.74 23.98 4.25
N ILE A 330 14.48 23.22 5.08
CA ILE A 330 14.13 21.85 5.45
C ILE A 330 12.82 21.82 6.24
N LEU A 331 12.66 22.69 7.21
CA LEU A 331 11.42 22.78 7.99
C LEU A 331 10.21 23.10 7.10
N LEU A 332 10.36 24.03 6.17
CA LEU A 332 9.32 24.35 5.19
C LEU A 332 8.99 23.14 4.29
N GLY A 333 10.01 22.46 3.77
CA GLY A 333 9.85 21.27 2.94
C GLY A 333 9.15 20.13 3.68
N CYS A 334 9.56 19.85 4.92
CA CYS A 334 8.90 18.84 5.78
C CYS A 334 7.44 19.22 6.11
N GLY A 335 7.16 20.52 6.36
CA GLY A 335 5.79 21.00 6.61
C GLY A 335 4.87 20.83 5.40
N ILE A 336 5.38 21.14 4.20
CA ILE A 336 4.64 20.90 2.94
C ILE A 336 4.41 19.40 2.74
N ALA A 337 5.45 18.58 3.00
CA ALA A 337 5.33 17.12 2.90
C ALA A 337 4.28 16.57 3.85
N PHE A 338 4.23 17.04 5.10
CA PHE A 338 3.21 16.63 6.06
C PHE A 338 1.80 16.94 5.55
N TYR A 339 1.55 18.16 5.10
CA TYR A 339 0.23 18.57 4.59
C TYR A 339 -0.21 17.74 3.37
N ILE A 340 0.69 17.57 2.40
CA ILE A 340 0.39 16.78 1.19
C ILE A 340 0.20 15.30 1.52
N SER A 341 1.03 14.74 2.40
CA SER A 341 0.88 13.36 2.85
C SER A 341 -0.45 13.10 3.54
N GLN A 342 -0.92 14.04 4.37
CA GLN A 342 -2.21 13.95 5.03
C GLN A 342 -3.36 13.90 4.01
N LYS A 343 -3.32 14.80 3.01
CA LYS A 343 -4.31 14.81 1.92
C LYS A 343 -4.25 13.58 1.04
N TRP A 344 -3.05 13.10 0.73
CA TRP A 344 -2.89 11.91 -0.08
C TRP A 344 -3.41 10.64 0.62
N GLN A 345 -3.26 10.56 1.94
CA GLN A 345 -3.75 9.42 2.71
C GLN A 345 -5.28 9.37 2.84
N GLU A 346 -6.01 10.45 2.58
CA GLU A 346 -7.48 10.47 2.67
C GLU A 346 -8.15 9.44 1.72
N GLN A 347 -7.46 9.02 0.68
CA GLN A 347 -7.96 8.03 -0.27
C GLN A 347 -7.87 6.56 0.22
N PHE A 348 -7.18 6.30 1.32
CA PHE A 348 -7.03 4.95 1.87
C PHE A 348 -7.93 4.76 3.07
N SER A 349 -8.58 3.58 3.17
CA SER A 349 -9.34 3.17 4.35
C SER A 349 -8.40 2.86 5.52
N GLU A 350 -7.31 2.14 5.27
CA GLU A 350 -6.26 1.90 6.25
C GLU A 350 -5.04 2.78 6.00
N LYS A 351 -4.66 3.53 7.01
CA LYS A 351 -3.63 4.57 6.93
C LYS A 351 -2.53 4.31 7.94
N ILE A 352 -1.27 4.47 7.50
CA ILE A 352 -0.19 4.57 8.47
C ILE A 352 -0.35 5.85 9.31
N GLN A 353 0.05 5.78 10.57
CA GLN A 353 0.13 6.98 11.39
C GLN A 353 1.25 7.89 10.87
N LEU A 354 0.91 9.15 10.53
CA LEU A 354 1.86 10.18 10.13
C LEU A 354 2.66 10.65 11.36
N SER A 355 3.61 9.84 11.77
CA SER A 355 4.45 10.13 12.91
C SER A 355 5.51 11.18 12.58
N TRP A 356 5.74 12.11 13.50
CA TRP A 356 6.72 13.20 13.35
C TRP A 356 8.13 12.72 12.96
N TYR A 357 8.52 11.52 13.41
CA TYR A 357 9.86 10.96 13.13
C TYR A 357 10.11 10.70 11.63
N LEU A 358 9.09 10.50 10.82
CA LEU A 358 9.22 10.32 9.36
C LEU A 358 9.75 11.62 8.72
N PHE A 359 9.20 12.75 9.14
CA PHE A 359 9.56 14.06 8.62
C PHE A 359 10.90 14.53 9.17
N VAL A 360 11.14 14.33 10.45
CA VAL A 360 12.44 14.60 11.07
C VAL A 360 13.52 13.71 10.45
N GLY A 361 13.24 12.43 10.24
CA GLY A 361 14.15 11.50 9.57
C GLY A 361 14.53 11.95 8.16
N GLY A 362 13.53 12.36 7.36
CA GLY A 362 13.74 12.95 6.03
C GLY A 362 14.59 14.22 6.08
N GLY A 363 14.26 15.14 7.00
CA GLY A 363 15.01 16.38 7.20
C GLY A 363 16.46 16.15 7.64
N VAL A 364 16.70 15.25 8.59
CA VAL A 364 18.06 14.88 9.06
C VAL A 364 18.86 14.23 7.95
N LEU A 365 18.26 13.34 7.16
CA LEU A 365 18.93 12.73 6.01
C LEU A 365 19.39 13.79 5.02
N VAL A 366 18.51 14.73 4.65
CA VAL A 366 18.84 15.82 3.72
C VAL A 366 19.91 16.74 4.29
N LEU A 367 19.80 17.13 5.58
CA LEU A 367 20.82 17.95 6.25
C LEU A 367 22.19 17.26 6.25
N THR A 368 22.23 15.96 6.54
CA THR A 368 23.47 15.18 6.53
C THR A 368 24.12 15.18 5.15
N VAL A 369 23.33 14.99 4.08
CA VAL A 369 23.84 15.05 2.70
C VAL A 369 24.38 16.44 2.37
N ILE A 370 23.63 17.50 2.70
CA ILE A 370 24.06 18.89 2.47
C ILE A 370 25.40 19.17 3.18
N LEU A 371 25.53 18.79 4.45
CA LEU A 371 26.73 19.01 5.23
C LEU A 371 27.91 18.18 4.73
N ALA A 372 27.70 16.94 4.34
CA ALA A 372 28.73 16.07 3.79
C ALA A 372 29.30 16.63 2.49
N VAL A 373 28.43 17.02 1.55
CA VAL A 373 28.85 17.59 0.25
C VAL A 373 29.55 18.92 0.41
N SER A 374 28.99 19.81 1.23
CA SER A 374 29.56 21.13 1.48
C SER A 374 30.89 21.01 2.20
N GLY A 375 30.96 20.17 3.24
CA GLY A 375 32.17 19.91 4.01
C GLY A 375 33.29 19.35 3.15
N TYR A 376 32.99 18.35 2.31
CA TYR A 376 33.97 17.79 1.38
C TYR A 376 34.51 18.84 0.40
N ASN A 377 33.65 19.68 -0.16
CA ASN A 377 34.01 20.70 -1.11
C ASN A 377 34.89 21.79 -0.48
N VAL A 378 34.52 22.29 0.71
CA VAL A 378 35.32 23.28 1.45
C VAL A 378 36.65 22.68 1.83
N PHE A 379 36.68 21.44 2.34
CA PHE A 379 37.92 20.74 2.72
C PHE A 379 38.87 20.61 1.52
N ARG A 380 38.41 20.16 0.37
CA ARG A 380 39.17 20.02 -0.86
C ARG A 380 39.79 21.36 -1.28
N THR A 381 38.96 22.43 -1.33
CA THR A 381 39.39 23.74 -1.80
C THR A 381 40.33 24.45 -0.82
N THR A 382 40.23 24.17 0.51
CA THR A 382 41.13 24.77 1.53
C THR A 382 42.47 24.03 1.65
N HIS A 383 42.61 22.81 1.13
CA HIS A 383 43.88 22.07 1.06
C HIS A 383 44.76 22.51 -0.11
N ASP A 384 44.20 23.17 -1.13
CA ASP A 384 45.03 23.74 -2.20
C ASP A 384 45.94 24.84 -1.66
N ASN A 385 47.19 24.84 -2.13
CA ASN A 385 48.32 25.61 -1.58
C ASN A 385 48.04 27.12 -1.55
N PRO A 386 48.07 27.77 -0.36
CA PRO A 386 47.77 29.20 -0.22
C PRO A 386 48.67 30.14 -1.00
N VAL A 387 49.89 29.70 -1.36
CA VAL A 387 50.89 30.51 -2.08
C VAL A 387 50.48 30.76 -3.53
N ASN A 388 49.81 29.80 -4.20
CA ASN A 388 49.32 29.97 -5.55
C ASN A 388 48.10 30.91 -5.61
N ASN A 389 47.52 31.18 -4.45
CA ASN A 389 46.30 31.98 -4.31
C ASN A 389 46.57 33.49 -4.13
N LEU A 390 47.82 33.84 -3.79
CA LEU A 390 48.25 35.24 -3.64
C LEU A 390 48.91 35.80 -4.92
N LYS A 391 49.32 34.95 -5.87
CA LYS A 391 50.01 35.31 -7.10
C LYS A 391 49.11 35.61 -8.34
N SER A 392 47.80 35.46 -8.20
CA SER A 392 46.85 35.73 -9.33
C SER A 392 46.29 37.17 -9.19
N GLU A 393 47.07 38.16 -9.48
CA GLU A 393 46.67 39.45 -9.99
C GLU A 393 47.21 39.60 -11.42
#